data_0ac79837983dfe6c2a268a7141b11c3e
#
_entry.id   0ac79837983dfe6c2a268a7141b11c3e
#
_cell.length_a   1.000
_cell.length_b   1.000
_cell.length_c   1.000
_cell.angle_alpha   90.00
_cell.angle_beta   90.00
_cell.angle_gamma   90.00
#
_symmetry.space_group_name_H-M   'P 1'
#
loop_
_entity.id
_entity.type
_entity.pdbx_description
1 polymer ?
#
loop_
_entity_poly.entity_id
_entity_poly.type
_entity_poly.pdbx_seq_one_letter_code
_entity_poly.pdbx_strand_id
1 'polypeptide(L)'
;VFLAMILFSVCSLLCVVAEWDSMLTLEEGAFYKGRYLILGGLLAPLDNLSAESLELERLTKRLEEGQVREVVLALGATVEAETTGALVRSLVNRRFPGVTVTRLAQGIPLGAEVKFMDRETLRQSLQYRQEIR
;
A
#
# COMPACT_ATOMS: atom_id res chain seq x y z
N VAL A 1 -9.53 -20.90 9.96
CA VAL A 1 -9.70 -19.64 9.26
C VAL A 1 -8.46 -18.75 9.41
N PHE A 2 -8.00 -18.55 10.65
CA PHE A 2 -6.81 -17.73 10.89
C PHE A 2 -5.56 -18.34 10.26
N LEU A 3 -5.37 -19.64 10.41
CA LEU A 3 -4.21 -20.33 9.83
C LEU A 3 -4.26 -20.30 8.31
N ALA A 4 -5.45 -20.47 7.73
CA ALA A 4 -5.64 -20.40 6.29
C ALA A 4 -5.31 -18.99 5.76
N MET A 5 -5.66 -17.95 6.50
CA MET A 5 -5.35 -16.57 6.13
C MET A 5 -3.84 -16.33 6.14
N ILE A 6 -3.13 -16.86 7.13
CA ILE A 6 -1.66 -16.74 7.19
C ILE A 6 -1.02 -17.46 6.01
N LEU A 7 -1.41 -18.69 5.71
CA LEU A 7 -0.89 -19.45 4.60
C LEU A 7 -1.21 -18.78 3.27
N PHE A 8 -2.42 -18.26 3.12
CA PHE A 8 -2.84 -17.56 1.92
C PHE A 8 -2.01 -16.29 1.69
N SER A 9 -1.72 -15.54 2.77
CA SER A 9 -1.02 -14.26 2.64
C SER A 9 0.46 -14.42 2.25
N VAL A 10 1.11 -15.54 2.56
CA VAL A 10 2.53 -15.74 2.27
C VAL A 10 2.82 -15.63 0.77
N CYS A 11 1.96 -16.18 -0.09
CA CYS A 11 2.16 -16.17 -1.53
C CYS A 11 1.25 -15.21 -2.29
N SER A 12 0.09 -14.89 -1.72
CA SER A 12 -0.95 -14.13 -2.41
C SER A 12 -0.93 -12.63 -2.15
N LEU A 13 -0.26 -12.18 -1.09
CA LEU A 13 -0.14 -10.77 -0.78
C LEU A 13 1.19 -10.21 -1.24
N LEU A 14 1.14 -9.06 -1.91
CA LEU A 14 2.33 -8.30 -2.27
C LEU A 14 2.19 -6.91 -1.69
N CYS A 15 3.07 -6.55 -0.77
CA CYS A 15 3.08 -5.23 -0.15
C CYS A 15 4.04 -4.34 -0.91
N VAL A 16 3.53 -3.26 -1.50
CA VAL A 16 4.33 -2.32 -2.28
C VAL A 16 4.71 -1.16 -1.38
N VAL A 17 6.00 -0.95 -1.20
CA VAL A 17 6.56 0.14 -0.41
C VAL A 17 7.40 1.06 -1.28
N ALA A 18 7.58 2.30 -0.85
CA ALA A 18 8.37 3.26 -1.61
C ALA A 18 9.86 2.94 -1.55
N GLU A 19 10.35 2.71 -0.35
CA GLU A 19 11.76 2.47 -0.12
C GLU A 19 11.97 1.36 0.91
N TRP A 20 13.18 0.86 0.99
CA TRP A 20 13.46 -0.30 1.81
C TRP A 20 13.35 -0.03 3.32
N ASP A 21 13.53 1.22 3.75
CA ASP A 21 13.34 1.58 5.16
C ASP A 21 11.89 1.43 5.60
N SER A 22 10.94 1.71 4.70
CA SER A 22 9.52 1.43 4.96
C SER A 22 9.27 -0.06 5.14
N MET A 23 9.93 -0.89 4.34
CA MET A 23 9.85 -2.34 4.48
C MET A 23 10.36 -2.78 5.85
N LEU A 24 11.49 -2.23 6.29
CA LEU A 24 12.06 -2.56 7.60
C LEU A 24 11.09 -2.20 8.73
N THR A 25 10.46 -1.04 8.65
CA THR A 25 9.48 -0.62 9.64
C THR A 25 8.32 -1.61 9.75
N LEU A 26 7.82 -2.07 8.62
CA LEU A 26 6.75 -3.06 8.60
C LEU A 26 7.21 -4.42 9.14
N GLU A 27 8.44 -4.82 8.80
CA GLU A 27 9.00 -6.09 9.29
C GLU A 27 9.22 -6.08 10.80
N GLU A 28 9.62 -4.95 11.36
CA GLU A 28 9.81 -4.80 12.81
C GLU A 28 8.52 -5.05 13.58
N GLY A 29 7.37 -4.75 12.98
CA GLY A 29 6.09 -5.01 13.61
C GLY A 29 5.72 -6.48 13.70
N ALA A 30 6.33 -7.33 12.87
CA ALA A 30 6.13 -8.78 12.86
C ALA A 30 4.67 -9.22 12.64
N PHE A 31 3.83 -8.35 12.08
CA PHE A 31 2.42 -8.65 11.81
C PHE A 31 2.12 -8.96 10.34
N TYR A 32 3.10 -8.73 9.44
CA TYR A 32 2.94 -9.00 8.02
C TYR A 32 3.79 -10.21 7.61
N LYS A 33 3.18 -11.15 6.92
CA LYS A 33 3.83 -12.39 6.51
C LYS A 33 3.89 -12.57 4.99
N GLY A 34 3.63 -11.54 4.22
CA GLY A 34 3.67 -11.59 2.77
C GLY A 34 5.03 -11.20 2.20
N ARG A 35 5.02 -10.92 0.91
CA ARG A 35 6.19 -10.46 0.19
C ARG A 35 6.15 -8.96 0.00
N TYR A 36 7.29 -8.37 -0.30
CA TYR A 36 7.42 -6.94 -0.55
C TYR A 36 7.91 -6.67 -1.96
N LEU A 37 7.51 -5.51 -2.47
CA LEU A 37 8.12 -4.93 -3.66
C LEU A 37 8.50 -3.49 -3.34
N ILE A 38 9.75 -3.13 -3.58
CA ILE A 38 10.25 -1.78 -3.34
C ILE A 38 10.25 -1.04 -4.67
N LEU A 39 9.46 0.06 -4.72
CA LEU A 39 9.35 0.87 -5.94
C LEU A 39 10.60 1.69 -6.24
N GLY A 40 11.35 2.05 -5.20
CA GLY A 40 12.52 2.90 -5.34
C GLY A 40 12.22 4.39 -5.21
N GLY A 41 11.03 4.75 -4.76
CA GLY A 41 10.63 6.14 -4.55
C GLY A 41 9.16 6.36 -4.85
N LEU A 42 8.78 7.63 -4.90
CA LEU A 42 7.43 8.09 -5.24
C LEU A 42 7.53 9.05 -6.42
N LEU A 43 6.45 9.21 -7.15
CA LEU A 43 6.38 10.20 -8.21
C LEU A 43 6.55 11.59 -7.62
N ALA A 44 7.56 12.31 -8.07
CA ALA A 44 7.85 13.65 -7.61
C ALA A 44 8.41 14.46 -8.77
N PRO A 45 7.54 15.02 -9.65
CA PRO A 45 8.01 15.73 -10.86
C PRO A 45 8.99 16.86 -10.59
N LEU A 46 8.85 17.52 -9.42
CA LEU A 46 9.77 18.61 -9.05
C LEU A 46 11.20 18.12 -8.76
N ASP A 47 11.33 16.84 -8.37
CA ASP A 47 12.62 16.22 -8.08
C ASP A 47 13.07 15.29 -9.22
N ASN A 48 12.43 15.42 -10.39
CA ASN A 48 12.70 14.58 -11.56
C ASN A 48 12.45 13.09 -11.35
N LEU A 49 11.61 12.73 -10.38
CA LEU A 49 11.20 11.35 -10.17
C LEU A 49 9.95 11.08 -11.01
N SER A 50 10.13 10.36 -12.09
CA SER A 50 9.05 9.99 -13.00
C SER A 50 8.71 8.52 -12.88
N ALA A 51 7.65 8.10 -13.57
CA ALA A 51 7.24 6.70 -13.60
C ALA A 51 8.37 5.77 -14.05
N GLU A 52 9.26 6.24 -14.93
CA GLU A 52 10.39 5.46 -15.43
C GLU A 52 11.43 5.18 -14.35
N SER A 53 11.49 6.01 -13.32
CA SER A 53 12.42 5.81 -12.19
C SER A 53 11.94 4.74 -11.22
N LEU A 54 10.71 4.29 -11.33
CA LEU A 54 10.12 3.34 -10.41
C LEU A 54 10.24 1.92 -10.97
N GLU A 55 10.27 0.95 -10.06
CA GLU A 55 10.41 -0.46 -10.40
C GLU A 55 9.08 -1.09 -10.85
N LEU A 56 8.40 -0.45 -11.79
CA LEU A 56 7.10 -0.92 -12.29
C LEU A 56 7.22 -2.20 -13.11
N GLU A 57 8.34 -2.40 -13.79
CA GLU A 57 8.57 -3.65 -14.52
C GLU A 57 8.68 -4.85 -13.57
N ARG A 58 9.32 -4.66 -12.43
CA ARG A 58 9.39 -5.71 -11.41
C ARG A 58 8.02 -6.04 -10.87
N LEU A 59 7.21 -5.03 -10.64
CA LEU A 59 5.83 -5.23 -10.21
C LEU A 59 5.08 -6.06 -11.25
N THR A 60 5.17 -5.68 -12.51
CA THR A 60 4.52 -6.39 -13.60
C THR A 60 4.96 -7.85 -13.66
N LYS A 61 6.26 -8.10 -13.56
CA LYS A 61 6.79 -9.47 -13.57
C LYS A 61 6.27 -10.31 -12.41
N ARG A 62 6.20 -9.72 -11.22
CA ARG A 62 5.65 -10.41 -10.05
C ARG A 62 4.19 -10.80 -10.27
N LEU A 63 3.42 -9.90 -10.84
CA LEU A 63 2.01 -10.15 -11.09
C LEU A 63 1.80 -11.17 -12.22
N GLU A 64 2.69 -11.21 -13.20
CA GLU A 64 2.64 -12.19 -14.29
C GLU A 64 2.84 -13.62 -13.80
N GLU A 65 3.53 -13.82 -12.68
CA GLU A 65 3.72 -15.14 -12.09
C GLU A 65 2.39 -15.77 -11.64
N GLY A 66 1.36 -14.98 -11.45
CA GLY A 66 0.01 -15.45 -11.18
C GLY A 66 -0.29 -15.86 -9.74
N GLN A 67 0.65 -15.70 -8.82
CA GLN A 67 0.45 -16.07 -7.41
C GLN A 67 -0.18 -14.96 -6.58
N VAL A 68 0.00 -13.70 -6.99
CA VAL A 68 -0.47 -12.54 -6.24
C VAL A 68 -1.95 -12.32 -6.50
N ARG A 69 -2.73 -12.23 -5.42
CA ARG A 69 -4.17 -11.96 -5.47
C ARG A 69 -4.51 -10.56 -4.98
N GLU A 70 -3.63 -9.99 -4.18
CA GLU A 70 -3.85 -8.66 -3.62
C GLU A 70 -2.54 -7.90 -3.55
N VAL A 71 -2.57 -6.65 -4.03
CA VAL A 71 -1.47 -5.69 -3.90
C VAL A 71 -1.88 -4.69 -2.82
N VAL A 72 -1.09 -4.62 -1.75
CA VAL A 72 -1.30 -3.66 -0.67
C VAL A 72 -0.35 -2.49 -0.88
N LEU A 73 -0.89 -1.30 -1.07
CA LEU A 73 -0.09 -0.08 -1.24
C LEU A 73 0.24 0.50 0.13
N ALA A 74 1.49 0.37 0.54
CA ALA A 74 1.98 0.91 1.81
C ALA A 74 2.88 2.11 1.53
N LEU A 75 2.34 3.13 0.87
CA LEU A 75 3.08 4.29 0.39
C LEU A 75 2.92 5.54 1.24
N GLY A 76 2.00 5.52 2.18
CA GLY A 76 1.72 6.67 3.03
C GLY A 76 0.56 7.52 2.53
N ALA A 77 0.41 8.71 3.11
CA ALA A 77 -0.74 9.58 2.87
C ALA A 77 -0.34 10.97 2.35
N THR A 78 0.83 11.10 1.74
CA THR A 78 1.25 12.34 1.10
C THR A 78 0.66 12.47 -0.30
N VAL A 79 0.75 13.67 -0.88
CA VAL A 79 0.29 13.88 -2.26
C VAL A 79 1.06 12.98 -3.22
N GLU A 80 2.35 12.85 -3.04
CA GLU A 80 3.20 11.99 -3.86
C GLU A 80 2.82 10.52 -3.73
N ALA A 81 2.49 10.09 -2.51
CA ALA A 81 2.04 8.72 -2.27
C ALA A 81 0.71 8.45 -2.94
N GLU A 82 -0.23 9.40 -2.88
CA GLU A 82 -1.53 9.26 -3.53
C GLU A 82 -1.39 9.17 -5.06
N THR A 83 -0.55 10.02 -5.63
CA THR A 83 -0.31 10.03 -7.08
C THR A 83 0.35 8.73 -7.53
N THR A 84 1.35 8.27 -6.78
CA THR A 84 2.03 7.01 -7.08
C THR A 84 1.07 5.82 -6.94
N GLY A 85 0.26 5.84 -5.89
CA GLY A 85 -0.73 4.80 -5.67
C GLY A 85 -1.76 4.72 -6.78
N ALA A 86 -2.20 5.88 -7.30
CA ALA A 86 -3.13 5.92 -8.42
C ALA A 86 -2.51 5.32 -9.69
N LEU A 87 -1.23 5.59 -9.93
CA LEU A 87 -0.50 5.02 -11.06
C LEU A 87 -0.43 3.50 -10.96
N VAL A 88 -0.02 2.99 -9.81
CA VAL A 88 0.08 1.54 -9.58
C VAL A 88 -1.28 0.88 -9.70
N ARG A 89 -2.30 1.46 -9.08
CA ARG A 89 -3.67 0.95 -9.17
C ARG A 89 -4.15 0.89 -10.63
N SER A 90 -3.91 1.94 -11.39
CA SER A 90 -4.30 1.98 -12.80
C SER A 90 -3.61 0.88 -13.60
N LEU A 91 -2.31 0.69 -13.39
CA LEU A 91 -1.54 -0.36 -14.05
C LEU A 91 -2.09 -1.75 -13.73
N VAL A 92 -2.33 -2.02 -12.45
CA VAL A 92 -2.81 -3.33 -12.00
C VAL A 92 -4.23 -3.58 -12.52
N ASN A 93 -5.12 -2.60 -12.39
CA ASN A 93 -6.52 -2.78 -12.81
C ASN A 93 -6.62 -3.02 -14.32
N ARG A 94 -5.75 -2.38 -15.10
CA ARG A 94 -5.78 -2.51 -16.56
C ARG A 94 -5.23 -3.84 -17.04
N ARG A 95 -4.13 -4.31 -16.45
CA ARG A 95 -3.43 -5.50 -16.94
C ARG A 95 -3.73 -6.76 -16.14
N PHE A 96 -4.12 -6.62 -14.88
CA PHE A 96 -4.38 -7.76 -13.99
C PHE A 96 -5.70 -7.57 -13.25
N PRO A 97 -6.83 -7.61 -13.97
CA PRO A 97 -8.13 -7.29 -13.37
C PRO A 97 -8.57 -8.23 -12.25
N GLY A 98 -7.95 -9.41 -12.14
CA GLY A 98 -8.24 -10.33 -11.06
C GLY A 98 -7.51 -10.03 -9.75
N VAL A 99 -6.61 -9.04 -9.75
CA VAL A 99 -5.82 -8.66 -8.58
C VAL A 99 -6.50 -7.48 -7.89
N THR A 100 -6.74 -7.62 -6.58
CA THR A 100 -7.32 -6.55 -5.78
C THR A 100 -6.21 -5.59 -5.35
N VAL A 101 -6.47 -4.29 -5.42
CA VAL A 101 -5.54 -3.28 -4.94
C VAL A 101 -6.12 -2.61 -3.70
N THR A 102 -5.38 -2.64 -2.62
CA THR A 102 -5.77 -2.01 -1.35
C THR A 102 -4.69 -1.04 -0.92
N ARG A 103 -5.01 -0.21 0.05
CA ARG A 103 -4.03 0.69 0.69
C ARG A 103 -4.18 0.60 2.20
N LEU A 104 -3.15 1.01 2.91
CA LEU A 104 -3.21 1.03 4.36
C LEU A 104 -4.33 1.96 4.83
N ALA A 105 -5.02 1.55 5.88
CA ALA A 105 -6.10 2.35 6.44
C ALA A 105 -5.57 3.69 6.95
N GLN A 106 -6.36 4.74 6.73
CA GLN A 106 -6.05 6.08 7.22
C GLN A 106 -7.04 6.45 8.30
N GLY A 107 -6.55 7.04 9.39
CA GLY A 107 -7.43 7.37 10.49
C GLY A 107 -6.70 8.06 11.62
N ILE A 108 -7.42 8.22 12.74
CA ILE A 108 -6.88 8.89 13.93
C ILE A 108 -5.83 7.99 14.57
N PRO A 109 -4.59 8.49 14.79
CA PRO A 109 -3.56 7.70 15.45
C PRO A 109 -3.93 7.36 16.89
N LEU A 110 -3.41 6.23 17.37
CA LEU A 110 -3.62 5.84 18.76
C LEU A 110 -3.08 6.91 19.70
N GLY A 111 -3.87 7.26 20.71
CA GLY A 111 -3.50 8.27 21.69
C GLY A 111 -3.79 9.69 21.29
N ALA A 112 -4.26 9.94 20.06
CA ALA A 112 -4.58 11.27 19.59
C ALA A 112 -6.01 11.67 19.97
N GLU A 113 -6.22 12.98 20.15
CA GLU A 113 -7.54 13.52 20.45
C GLU A 113 -8.12 14.22 19.22
N VAL A 114 -9.43 14.12 19.03
CA VAL A 114 -10.13 14.68 17.87
C VAL A 114 -9.84 16.17 17.70
N LYS A 115 -9.80 16.92 18.79
CA LYS A 115 -9.63 18.39 18.72
C LYS A 115 -8.28 18.82 18.13
N PHE A 116 -7.29 17.93 18.10
CA PHE A 116 -5.96 18.22 17.57
C PHE A 116 -5.71 17.63 16.19
N MET A 117 -6.75 17.02 15.60
CA MET A 117 -6.59 16.39 14.29
C MET A 117 -6.77 17.39 13.16
N ASP A 118 -6.02 17.16 12.08
CA ASP A 118 -6.21 17.94 10.86
C ASP A 118 -7.52 17.56 10.17
N ARG A 119 -7.96 18.46 9.30
CA ARG A 119 -9.26 18.31 8.61
C ARG A 119 -9.30 17.03 7.75
N GLU A 120 -8.23 16.73 7.03
CA GLU A 120 -8.21 15.59 6.12
C GLU A 120 -8.26 14.26 6.89
N THR A 121 -7.52 14.16 8.00
CA THR A 121 -7.56 12.98 8.85
C THR A 121 -8.96 12.75 9.39
N LEU A 122 -9.63 13.80 9.82
CA LEU A 122 -11.01 13.71 10.33
C LEU A 122 -11.97 13.30 9.22
N ARG A 123 -11.81 13.86 8.03
CA ARG A 123 -12.65 13.49 6.88
C ARG A 123 -12.52 12.03 6.55
N GLN A 124 -11.29 11.54 6.47
CA GLN A 124 -11.01 10.13 6.17
C GLN A 124 -11.56 9.22 7.26
N SER A 125 -11.34 9.60 8.51
CA SER A 125 -11.82 8.79 9.64
C SER A 125 -13.33 8.68 9.66
N LEU A 126 -14.02 9.77 9.36
CA LEU A 126 -15.48 9.79 9.32
C LEU A 126 -16.02 8.99 8.14
N GLN A 127 -15.38 9.13 6.97
CA GLN A 127 -15.79 8.42 5.75
C GLN A 127 -15.67 6.92 5.91
N TYR A 128 -14.59 6.45 6.54
CA TYR A 128 -14.30 5.03 6.71
C TYR A 128 -14.49 4.57 8.15
N ARG A 129 -15.42 5.21 8.87
CA ARG A 129 -15.72 4.84 10.26
C ARG A 129 -16.16 3.39 10.36
N GLN A 130 -15.82 2.79 11.48
CA GLN A 130 -16.08 1.37 11.71
C GLN A 130 -17.20 1.19 12.72
N GLU A 131 -17.99 0.13 12.51
CA GLU A 131 -19.03 -0.25 13.45
C GLU A 131 -18.41 -0.82 14.73
N ILE A 132 -18.91 -0.39 15.86
CA ILE A 132 -18.50 -0.96 17.15
C ILE A 132 -19.48 -2.08 17.48
N ARG A 133 -18.94 -3.27 17.76
CA ARG A 133 -19.73 -4.43 18.11
C ARG A 133 -19.61 -4.79 19.57
#